data_18fa05edf70fb732eb1f2b6fd5fd1e58
#
_entry.id   18fa05edf70fb732eb1f2b6fd5fd1e58
#
_cell.length_a   1.000
_cell.length_b   1.000
_cell.length_c   1.000
_cell.angle_alpha   90.00
_cell.angle_beta   90.00
_cell.angle_gamma   90.00
#
_symmetry.space_group_name_H-M   'P 1'
#
loop_
_entity.id
_entity.type
_entity.pdbx_description
1 polymer ?
#
loop_
_entity_poly.entity_id
_entity_poly.type
_entity_poly.pdbx_seq_one_letter_code
_entity_poly.pdbx_strand_id
1 'polypeptide(L)'
;MRNIMKLGIDEARTTMNEGKGGPFGAVITDIEGKVIAIASNKVLESHDPTAHAEIMAIRKASEILGTHNLENCILYVTGFPCPMCLSAIMWANIKKVYYGTNLEDAEKIGFKDKKIYDYLKNNDNNILNIEQLNYDECLELFKEYQRN
;
A
#
# COMPACT_ATOMS: atom_id res chain seq x y z
N MET A 1 13.58 -14.65 -18.90
CA MET A 1 12.48 -13.94 -18.23
C MET A 1 13.04 -13.10 -17.10
N ARG A 2 12.65 -11.83 -17.04
CA ARG A 2 13.13 -10.91 -16.00
C ARG A 2 12.49 -11.24 -14.66
N ASN A 3 13.29 -11.30 -13.59
CA ASN A 3 12.78 -11.51 -12.25
C ASN A 3 12.33 -10.16 -11.67
N ILE A 4 11.05 -9.85 -11.81
CA ILE A 4 10.47 -8.58 -11.38
C ILE A 4 10.52 -8.43 -9.86
N MET A 5 10.19 -9.50 -9.13
CA MET A 5 10.23 -9.45 -7.66
C MET A 5 11.61 -9.06 -7.14
N LYS A 6 12.68 -9.51 -7.80
CA LYS A 6 14.05 -9.16 -7.40
C LYS A 6 14.31 -7.66 -7.41
N LEU A 7 13.69 -6.92 -8.34
CA LEU A 7 13.83 -5.47 -8.37
C LEU A 7 13.29 -4.83 -7.09
N GLY A 8 12.16 -5.32 -6.60
CA GLY A 8 11.59 -4.88 -5.33
C GLY A 8 12.45 -5.28 -4.13
N ILE A 9 12.97 -6.49 -4.14
CA ILE A 9 13.85 -6.99 -3.08
C ILE A 9 15.12 -6.14 -2.99
N ASP A 10 15.76 -5.85 -4.12
CA ASP A 10 16.98 -5.05 -4.15
C ASP A 10 16.72 -3.62 -3.67
N GLU A 11 15.62 -3.02 -4.08
CA GLU A 11 15.22 -1.69 -3.62
C GLU A 11 14.95 -1.67 -2.12
N ALA A 12 14.27 -2.68 -1.60
CA ALA A 12 14.01 -2.83 -0.17
C ALA A 12 15.31 -2.94 0.63
N ARG A 13 16.26 -3.71 0.11
CA ARG A 13 17.55 -3.93 0.77
C ARG A 13 18.36 -2.63 0.86
N THR A 14 18.40 -1.86 -0.22
CA THR A 14 19.05 -0.56 -0.24
C THR A 14 18.44 0.39 0.79
N THR A 15 17.12 0.50 0.79
CA THR A 15 16.38 1.35 1.72
C THR A 15 16.63 0.96 3.18
N MET A 16 16.54 -0.33 3.47
CA MET A 16 16.77 -0.86 4.81
C MET A 16 18.20 -0.56 5.28
N ASN A 17 19.19 -0.81 4.42
CA ASN A 17 20.60 -0.58 4.76
C ASN A 17 20.94 0.89 4.95
N GLU A 18 20.21 1.78 4.29
CA GLU A 18 20.38 3.22 4.43
C GLU A 18 19.57 3.83 5.58
N GLY A 19 18.79 3.00 6.30
CA GLY A 19 17.97 3.47 7.42
C GLY A 19 16.79 4.34 7.04
N LYS A 20 16.33 4.26 5.80
CA LYS A 20 15.24 5.09 5.27
C LYS A 20 13.86 4.51 5.50
N GLY A 21 13.77 3.22 5.79
CA GLY A 21 12.52 2.52 6.00
C GLY A 21 12.71 1.06 6.30
N GLY A 22 11.59 0.32 6.47
CA GLY A 22 11.59 -1.10 6.71
C GLY A 22 11.94 -1.93 5.47
N PRO A 23 12.04 -3.26 5.61
CA PRO A 23 12.54 -4.15 4.56
C PRO A 23 11.44 -4.54 3.55
N PHE A 24 10.80 -3.55 2.93
CA PHE A 24 9.69 -3.77 2.02
C PHE A 24 9.89 -3.03 0.71
N GLY A 25 9.63 -3.72 -0.39
CA GLY A 25 9.73 -3.20 -1.74
C GLY A 25 8.52 -3.57 -2.57
N ALA A 26 8.27 -2.79 -3.61
CA ALA A 26 7.14 -3.00 -4.52
C ALA A 26 7.52 -2.58 -5.93
N VAL A 27 6.97 -3.30 -6.91
CA VAL A 27 7.17 -3.01 -8.32
C VAL A 27 5.81 -3.05 -9.02
N ILE A 28 5.53 -2.05 -9.83
CA ILE A 28 4.34 -2.06 -10.67
C ILE A 28 4.78 -2.19 -12.12
N THR A 29 4.18 -3.14 -12.82
CA THR A 29 4.39 -3.35 -14.26
C THR A 29 3.07 -3.18 -15.00
N ASP A 30 3.14 -3.04 -16.32
CA ASP A 30 1.96 -3.25 -17.17
C ASP A 30 1.72 -4.76 -17.34
N ILE A 31 0.65 -5.11 -18.07
CA ILE A 31 0.27 -6.52 -18.28
C ILE A 31 1.29 -7.28 -19.16
N GLU A 32 2.14 -6.57 -19.88
CA GLU A 32 3.19 -7.16 -20.72
C GLU A 32 4.51 -7.32 -19.97
N GLY A 33 4.57 -6.88 -18.72
CA GLY A 33 5.77 -7.00 -17.90
C GLY A 33 6.72 -5.81 -17.95
N LYS A 34 6.33 -4.72 -18.60
CA LYS A 34 7.14 -3.50 -18.62
C LYS A 34 7.05 -2.84 -17.24
N VAL A 35 8.20 -2.56 -16.64
CA VAL A 35 8.29 -1.91 -15.33
C VAL A 35 7.87 -0.45 -15.45
N ILE A 36 6.87 -0.05 -14.65
CA ILE A 36 6.37 1.33 -14.56
C ILE A 36 6.99 2.03 -13.36
N ALA A 37 7.01 1.36 -12.19
CA ALA A 37 7.50 1.97 -10.95
C ALA A 37 8.18 0.92 -10.07
N ILE A 38 9.27 1.33 -9.42
CA ILE A 38 9.96 0.56 -8.40
C ILE A 38 9.99 1.45 -7.16
N ALA A 39 9.60 0.92 -6.02
CA ALA A 39 9.52 1.69 -4.79
C ALA A 39 9.84 0.83 -3.56
N SER A 40 10.09 1.49 -2.45
CA SER A 40 10.35 0.85 -1.17
C SER A 40 9.73 1.68 -0.05
N ASN A 41 9.74 1.13 1.16
CA ASN A 41 9.22 1.78 2.35
C ASN A 41 10.04 3.05 2.65
N LYS A 42 9.37 4.20 2.79
CA LYS A 42 9.99 5.49 3.08
C LYS A 42 9.47 6.11 4.39
N VAL A 43 8.89 5.30 5.26
CA VAL A 43 8.31 5.77 6.52
C VAL A 43 9.30 6.59 7.34
N LEU A 44 10.53 6.09 7.51
CA LEU A 44 11.53 6.76 8.34
C LEU A 44 12.06 8.03 7.66
N GLU A 45 12.36 7.95 6.37
CA GLU A 45 12.91 9.08 5.62
C GLU A 45 11.92 10.24 5.53
N SER A 46 10.66 9.95 5.24
CA SER A 46 9.65 10.99 5.01
C SER A 46 8.81 11.34 6.23
N HIS A 47 9.05 10.69 7.38
CA HIS A 47 8.26 10.86 8.59
C HIS A 47 6.77 10.69 8.32
N ASP A 48 6.43 9.69 7.49
CA ASP A 48 5.07 9.44 7.03
C ASP A 48 4.72 7.96 7.27
N PRO A 49 3.83 7.65 8.24
CA PRO A 49 3.48 6.26 8.55
C PRO A 49 2.76 5.56 7.40
N THR A 50 2.25 6.30 6.41
CA THR A 50 1.58 5.71 5.26
C THR A 50 2.52 5.42 4.09
N ALA A 51 3.78 5.83 4.16
CA ALA A 51 4.75 5.67 3.08
C ALA A 51 5.28 4.24 2.95
N HIS A 52 4.39 3.26 2.94
CA HIS A 52 4.69 1.87 2.65
C HIS A 52 5.10 1.70 1.19
N ALA A 53 5.82 0.63 0.88
CA ALA A 53 6.32 0.39 -0.47
C ALA A 53 5.20 0.40 -1.52
N GLU A 54 4.07 -0.23 -1.23
CA GLU A 54 2.92 -0.30 -2.12
C GLU A 54 2.34 1.08 -2.39
N ILE A 55 2.21 1.91 -1.34
CA ILE A 55 1.71 3.28 -1.47
C ILE A 55 2.65 4.09 -2.35
N MET A 56 3.95 3.98 -2.11
CA MET A 56 4.95 4.69 -2.89
C MET A 56 4.94 4.26 -4.37
N ALA A 57 4.78 2.96 -4.62
CA ALA A 57 4.70 2.43 -5.97
C ALA A 57 3.45 2.92 -6.71
N ILE A 58 2.30 2.92 -6.03
CA ILE A 58 1.04 3.43 -6.59
C ILE A 58 1.16 4.92 -6.94
N ARG A 59 1.72 5.72 -6.04
CA ARG A 59 1.94 7.15 -6.30
C ARG A 59 2.80 7.38 -7.53
N LYS A 60 3.93 6.67 -7.64
CA LYS A 60 4.82 6.77 -8.80
C LYS A 60 4.14 6.34 -10.09
N ALA A 61 3.49 5.20 -10.08
CA ALA A 61 2.83 4.67 -11.28
C ALA A 61 1.70 5.60 -11.74
N SER A 62 0.90 6.11 -10.80
CA SER A 62 -0.19 7.03 -11.11
C SER A 62 0.32 8.33 -11.72
N GLU A 63 1.44 8.85 -11.20
CA GLU A 63 2.07 10.05 -11.75
C GLU A 63 2.61 9.81 -13.16
N ILE A 64 3.33 8.69 -13.34
CA ILE A 64 3.93 8.35 -14.64
C ILE A 64 2.85 8.14 -15.71
N LEU A 65 1.77 7.42 -15.36
CA LEU A 65 0.70 7.08 -16.29
C LEU A 65 -0.37 8.18 -16.40
N GLY A 66 -0.34 9.17 -15.51
CA GLY A 66 -1.30 10.27 -15.51
C GLY A 66 -2.72 9.84 -15.18
N THR A 67 -2.89 8.81 -14.35
CA THR A 67 -4.20 8.28 -13.98
C THR A 67 -4.18 7.64 -12.59
N HIS A 68 -5.31 7.71 -11.90
CA HIS A 68 -5.50 6.98 -10.64
C HIS A 68 -6.05 5.56 -10.85
N ASN A 69 -6.39 5.19 -12.09
CA ASN A 69 -6.90 3.87 -12.42
C ASN A 69 -5.78 3.02 -13.01
N LEU A 70 -5.30 2.05 -12.23
CA LEU A 70 -4.20 1.17 -12.60
C LEU A 70 -4.69 -0.25 -12.93
N GLU A 71 -5.88 -0.37 -13.52
CA GLU A 71 -6.50 -1.67 -13.81
C GLU A 71 -5.68 -2.56 -14.75
N ASN A 72 -4.83 -1.94 -15.59
CA ASN A 72 -3.96 -2.66 -16.52
C ASN A 72 -2.54 -2.86 -15.99
N CYS A 73 -2.39 -2.76 -14.67
CA CYS A 73 -1.10 -2.93 -14.01
C CYS A 73 -1.08 -4.17 -13.12
N ILE A 74 0.12 -4.68 -12.88
CA ILE A 74 0.38 -5.79 -11.96
C ILE A 74 1.30 -5.29 -10.88
N LEU A 75 1.00 -5.64 -9.62
CA LEU A 75 1.82 -5.27 -8.47
C LEU A 75 2.58 -6.49 -7.97
N TYR A 76 3.87 -6.30 -7.75
CA TYR A 76 4.76 -7.27 -7.09
C TYR A 76 5.18 -6.64 -5.77
N VAL A 77 4.97 -7.31 -4.66
CA VAL A 77 5.30 -6.78 -3.32
C VAL A 77 6.03 -7.86 -2.53
N THR A 78 7.07 -7.46 -1.81
CA THR A 78 7.94 -8.42 -1.10
C THR A 78 7.25 -9.08 0.09
N GLY A 79 6.25 -8.44 0.69
CA GLY A 79 5.46 -9.00 1.78
C GLY A 79 3.97 -8.80 1.56
N PHE A 80 3.16 -9.69 2.12
CA PHE A 80 1.70 -9.58 2.00
C PHE A 80 1.23 -8.19 2.46
N PRO A 81 0.38 -7.49 1.68
CA PRO A 81 0.00 -6.12 2.00
C PRO A 81 -0.73 -6.00 3.35
N CYS A 82 -0.38 -4.95 4.11
CA CYS A 82 -1.17 -4.59 5.29
C CYS A 82 -2.57 -4.13 4.87
N PRO A 83 -3.53 -3.98 5.81
CA PRO A 83 -4.88 -3.56 5.43
C PRO A 83 -4.95 -2.21 4.72
N MET A 84 -4.09 -1.24 5.09
CA MET A 84 -4.02 0.05 4.41
C MET A 84 -3.62 -0.12 2.94
N CYS A 85 -2.56 -0.89 2.69
CA CYS A 85 -2.05 -1.11 1.35
C CYS A 85 -3.01 -1.96 0.51
N LEU A 86 -3.63 -2.98 1.13
CA LEU A 86 -4.64 -3.78 0.45
C LEU A 86 -5.79 -2.90 -0.04
N SER A 87 -6.25 -1.99 0.81
CA SER A 87 -7.31 -1.04 0.45
C SER A 87 -6.85 -0.09 -0.65
N ALA A 88 -5.60 0.41 -0.58
CA ALA A 88 -5.04 1.29 -1.60
C ALA A 88 -4.95 0.58 -2.96
N ILE A 89 -4.58 -0.70 -2.97
CA ILE A 89 -4.52 -1.53 -4.17
C ILE A 89 -5.91 -1.62 -4.81
N MET A 90 -6.94 -1.81 -3.99
CA MET A 90 -8.33 -1.85 -4.44
C MET A 90 -8.79 -0.50 -4.98
N TRP A 91 -8.45 0.60 -4.30
CA TRP A 91 -8.77 1.95 -4.77
C TRP A 91 -8.09 2.27 -6.10
N ALA A 92 -6.87 1.76 -6.30
CA ALA A 92 -6.14 1.92 -7.55
C ALA A 92 -6.68 1.00 -8.66
N ASN A 93 -7.60 0.10 -8.33
CA ASN A 93 -8.21 -0.85 -9.25
C ASN A 93 -7.23 -1.89 -9.81
N ILE A 94 -6.12 -2.14 -9.10
CA ILE A 94 -5.17 -3.20 -9.48
C ILE A 94 -5.82 -4.55 -9.19
N LYS A 95 -5.84 -5.44 -10.19
CA LYS A 95 -6.53 -6.74 -10.09
C LYS A 95 -5.60 -7.91 -9.83
N LYS A 96 -4.29 -7.74 -10.00
CA LYS A 96 -3.32 -8.82 -9.82
C LYS A 96 -2.17 -8.36 -8.94
N VAL A 97 -1.93 -9.13 -7.87
CA VAL A 97 -0.83 -8.90 -6.93
C VAL A 97 -0.06 -10.20 -6.74
N TYR A 98 1.25 -10.14 -6.84
CA TYR A 98 2.15 -11.20 -6.42
C TYR A 98 2.84 -10.76 -5.13
N TYR A 99 2.90 -11.62 -4.13
CA TYR A 99 3.56 -11.30 -2.87
C TYR A 99 4.59 -12.36 -2.51
N GLY A 100 5.61 -11.97 -1.75
CA GLY A 100 6.69 -12.86 -1.33
C GLY A 100 6.38 -13.53 0.01
N THR A 101 6.59 -12.80 1.11
CA THR A 101 6.37 -13.32 2.47
C THR A 101 4.93 -13.12 2.91
N ASN A 102 4.52 -13.86 3.95
CA ASN A 102 3.16 -13.78 4.49
C ASN A 102 3.10 -12.91 5.76
N LEU A 103 1.90 -12.73 6.31
CA LEU A 103 1.67 -11.88 7.50
C LEU A 103 2.43 -12.37 8.72
N GLU A 104 2.54 -13.69 8.89
CA GLU A 104 3.21 -14.30 10.03
C GLU A 104 4.71 -14.00 9.98
N ASP A 105 5.31 -13.98 8.80
CA ASP A 105 6.72 -13.63 8.63
C ASP A 105 6.99 -12.19 9.06
N ALA A 106 6.13 -11.25 8.69
CA ALA A 106 6.25 -9.86 9.09
C ALA A 106 6.10 -9.69 10.60
N GLU A 107 5.18 -10.42 11.21
CA GLU A 107 4.96 -10.39 12.65
C GLU A 107 6.22 -10.81 13.43
N LYS A 108 6.94 -11.80 12.94
CA LYS A 108 8.18 -12.29 13.57
C LYS A 108 9.27 -11.24 13.66
N ILE A 109 9.26 -10.25 12.78
CA ILE A 109 10.26 -9.18 12.79
C ILE A 109 9.68 -7.86 13.33
N GLY A 110 8.51 -7.90 13.96
CA GLY A 110 7.94 -6.77 14.71
C GLY A 110 6.92 -5.92 13.97
N PHE A 111 6.52 -6.29 12.76
CA PHE A 111 5.48 -5.56 12.05
C PHE A 111 4.10 -6.14 12.35
N LYS A 112 3.18 -5.30 12.77
CA LYS A 112 1.90 -5.70 13.35
C LYS A 112 0.72 -5.61 12.38
N ASP A 113 0.94 -5.93 11.12
CA ASP A 113 -0.09 -5.89 10.08
C ASP A 113 -1.28 -6.79 10.42
N LYS A 114 -0.98 -7.96 10.97
CA LYS A 114 -2.00 -8.92 11.39
C LYS A 114 -2.95 -8.34 12.43
N LYS A 115 -2.45 -7.49 13.33
CA LYS A 115 -3.25 -6.87 14.38
C LYS A 115 -4.38 -6.01 13.79
N ILE A 116 -4.10 -5.30 12.70
CA ILE A 116 -5.12 -4.47 12.04
C ILE A 116 -6.14 -5.36 11.31
N TYR A 117 -5.69 -6.46 10.69
CA TYR A 117 -6.61 -7.44 10.10
C TYR A 117 -7.54 -8.04 11.15
N ASP A 118 -7.00 -8.37 12.33
CA ASP A 118 -7.79 -8.91 13.45
C ASP A 118 -8.82 -7.87 13.94
N TYR A 119 -8.43 -6.59 14.01
CA TYR A 119 -9.34 -5.50 14.37
C TYR A 119 -10.51 -5.42 13.39
N LEU A 120 -10.23 -5.45 12.09
CA LEU A 120 -11.25 -5.35 11.05
C LEU A 120 -12.21 -6.54 11.09
N LYS A 121 -11.71 -7.73 11.42
CA LYS A 121 -12.50 -8.95 11.49
C LYS A 121 -13.38 -9.01 12.74
N ASN A 122 -12.85 -8.58 13.88
CA ASN A 122 -13.47 -8.79 15.19
C ASN A 122 -14.07 -7.52 15.80
N ASN A 123 -13.99 -6.37 15.13
CA ASN A 123 -14.46 -5.07 15.67
C ASN A 123 -13.91 -4.77 17.07
N ASP A 124 -12.62 -5.00 17.28
CA ASP A 124 -11.97 -4.78 18.57
C ASP A 124 -11.79 -3.27 18.80
N ASN A 125 -12.55 -2.71 19.76
CA ASN A 125 -12.54 -1.27 20.05
C ASN A 125 -11.33 -0.80 20.87
N ASN A 126 -10.42 -1.71 21.24
CA ASN A 126 -9.26 -1.36 22.07
C ASN A 126 -8.15 -0.62 21.30
N ILE A 127 -8.18 -0.65 19.98
CA ILE A 127 -7.15 -0.03 19.15
C ILE A 127 -7.49 1.42 18.83
N LEU A 128 -8.75 1.69 18.53
CA LEU A 128 -9.18 2.99 18.04
C LEU A 128 -10.59 3.30 18.53
N ASN A 129 -10.78 4.49 19.06
CA ASN A 129 -12.11 5.00 19.41
C ASN A 129 -12.63 5.85 18.26
N ILE A 130 -13.74 5.43 17.66
CA ILE A 130 -14.37 6.12 16.52
C ILE A 130 -15.79 6.49 16.93
N GLU A 131 -16.11 7.79 16.83
CA GLU A 131 -17.44 8.30 17.15
C GLU A 131 -17.96 9.19 16.02
N GLN A 132 -19.27 9.14 15.80
CA GLN A 132 -19.92 9.98 14.81
C GLN A 132 -20.14 11.39 15.36
N LEU A 133 -19.88 12.41 14.54
CA LEU A 133 -20.04 13.82 14.93
C LEU A 133 -20.45 14.64 13.70
N ASN A 134 -21.37 15.58 13.90
CA ASN A 134 -21.82 16.51 12.86
C ASN A 134 -22.36 15.82 11.59
N TYR A 135 -23.15 14.79 11.78
CA TYR A 135 -23.69 13.99 10.67
C TYR A 135 -24.41 14.87 9.62
N ASP A 136 -25.34 15.73 10.06
CA ASP A 136 -26.17 16.51 9.11
C ASP A 136 -25.34 17.49 8.30
N GLU A 137 -24.40 18.17 8.93
CA GLU A 137 -23.51 19.12 8.23
C GLU A 137 -22.60 18.39 7.23
N CYS A 138 -22.08 17.25 7.61
CA CYS A 138 -21.22 16.46 6.72
C CYS A 138 -22.03 15.86 5.56
N LEU A 139 -23.27 15.45 5.82
CA LEU A 139 -24.17 14.96 4.76
C LEU A 139 -24.46 16.06 3.74
N GLU A 140 -24.55 17.31 4.18
CA GLU A 140 -24.78 18.43 3.28
C GLU A 140 -23.65 18.58 2.24
N LEU A 141 -22.39 18.32 2.62
CA LEU A 141 -21.28 18.30 1.67
C LEU A 141 -21.50 17.29 0.56
N PHE A 142 -22.02 16.10 0.90
CA PHE A 142 -22.32 15.07 -0.10
C PHE A 142 -23.42 15.52 -1.05
N LYS A 143 -24.44 16.17 -0.53
CA LYS A 143 -25.51 16.73 -1.36
C LYS A 143 -25.02 17.83 -2.29
N GLU A 144 -24.14 18.70 -1.79
CA GLU A 144 -23.52 19.74 -2.61
C GLU A 144 -22.67 19.14 -3.73
N TYR A 145 -21.90 18.10 -3.42
CA TYR A 145 -21.10 17.41 -4.43
C TYR A 145 -21.96 16.80 -5.54
N GLN A 146 -23.10 16.19 -5.17
CA GLN A 146 -24.03 15.60 -6.15
C GLN A 146 -24.67 16.65 -7.07
N ARG A 147 -24.83 17.90 -6.59
CA ARG A 147 -25.40 18.99 -7.38
C ARG A 147 -24.41 19.60 -8.36
N ASN A 148 -23.15 19.33 -8.20
CA ASN A 148 -22.09 19.80 -9.08
C ASN A 148 -21.75 18.71 -10.13
#